data_9071e7008a1b343f92d863edfea4c4a9
#
_entry.id   9071e7008a1b343f92d863edfea4c4a9
#
_cell.length_a   1.000
_cell.length_b   1.000
_cell.length_c   1.000
_cell.angle_alpha   90.00
_cell.angle_beta   90.00
_cell.angle_gamma   90.00
#
_symmetry.space_group_name_H-M   'P 1'
#
loop_
_entity.id
_entity.type
_entity.pdbx_description
1 polymer ?
#
loop_
_entity_poly.entity_id
_entity_poly.type
_entity_poly.pdbx_seq_one_letter_code
_entity_poly.pdbx_strand_id
1 'polypeptide(L)'
;MFQNKKQLQYLWIFKPELIDIANRIAEDHTKWMNETHTKEGDKALLMLNWSIGPEFKDGNKTGNMSLILTEVYENQAGIDDHFQQAQNNGAAFRDDFSDFESKCENIVKINTSDIIHSMW
;
A
#
# COMPACT_ATOMS: atom_id res chain seq x y z
N MET A 1 -3.66 20.25 3.67
CA MET A 1 -2.67 19.46 4.42
C MET A 1 -1.86 18.52 3.53
N PHE A 2 -2.53 17.76 2.66
CA PHE A 2 -1.79 16.81 1.80
C PHE A 2 -1.38 17.38 0.43
N GLN A 3 -1.83 18.56 0.08
CA GLN A 3 -1.42 19.19 -1.19
C GLN A 3 0.09 19.35 -1.25
N ASN A 4 0.67 19.02 -2.39
CA ASN A 4 2.12 19.01 -2.64
C ASN A 4 2.90 17.94 -1.88
N LYS A 5 2.21 17.00 -1.22
CA LYS A 5 2.86 15.84 -0.61
C LYS A 5 2.99 14.72 -1.63
N LYS A 6 3.74 13.69 -1.28
CA LYS A 6 3.98 12.52 -2.14
C LYS A 6 3.07 11.38 -1.74
N GLN A 7 2.63 10.60 -2.71
CA GLN A 7 1.75 9.47 -2.46
C GLN A 7 2.26 8.23 -3.18
N LEU A 8 2.18 7.11 -2.49
CA LEU A 8 2.38 5.77 -3.03
C LEU A 8 1.03 5.07 -2.99
N GLN A 9 0.66 4.38 -4.08
CA GLN A 9 -0.63 3.70 -4.15
C GLN A 9 -0.50 2.41 -4.94
N TYR A 10 -0.92 1.30 -4.33
CA TYR A 10 -0.89 -0.03 -4.94
C TYR A 10 -2.28 -0.64 -4.93
N LEU A 11 -2.58 -1.39 -5.97
CA LEU A 11 -3.84 -2.11 -6.15
C LEU A 11 -3.53 -3.56 -6.53
N TRP A 12 -4.13 -4.51 -5.79
CA TRP A 12 -4.07 -5.94 -6.11
C TRP A 12 -5.48 -6.45 -6.37
N ILE A 13 -5.67 -7.12 -7.49
CA ILE A 13 -6.93 -7.80 -7.84
C ILE A 13 -6.72 -9.29 -7.64
N PHE A 14 -7.61 -9.94 -6.88
CA PHE A 14 -7.43 -11.33 -6.49
C PHE A 14 -8.77 -12.03 -6.27
N LYS A 15 -8.74 -13.36 -6.28
CA LYS A 15 -9.94 -14.17 -6.02
C LYS A 15 -10.31 -14.18 -4.55
N PRO A 16 -11.63 -14.27 -4.21
CA PRO A 16 -12.11 -14.19 -2.82
C PRO A 16 -11.46 -15.18 -1.85
N GLU A 17 -11.01 -16.34 -2.30
CA GLU A 17 -10.35 -17.32 -1.43
C GLU A 17 -9.03 -16.82 -0.84
N LEU A 18 -8.49 -15.71 -1.34
CA LEU A 18 -7.26 -15.11 -0.82
C LEU A 18 -7.50 -13.99 0.20
N ILE A 19 -8.77 -13.76 0.61
CA ILE A 19 -9.12 -12.68 1.54
C ILE A 19 -8.33 -12.77 2.86
N ASP A 20 -8.19 -13.96 3.43
CA ASP A 20 -7.53 -14.12 4.72
C ASP A 20 -6.06 -13.74 4.66
N ILE A 21 -5.35 -14.15 3.59
CA ILE A 21 -3.95 -13.78 3.44
C ILE A 21 -3.80 -12.28 3.13
N ALA A 22 -4.72 -11.71 2.38
CA ALA A 22 -4.72 -10.26 2.09
C ALA A 22 -4.85 -9.46 3.39
N ASN A 23 -5.77 -9.83 4.27
CA ASN A 23 -5.95 -9.19 5.57
C ASN A 23 -4.71 -9.34 6.45
N ARG A 24 -4.08 -10.51 6.47
CA ARG A 24 -2.87 -10.74 7.26
C ARG A 24 -1.70 -9.88 6.77
N ILE A 25 -1.53 -9.79 5.46
CA ILE A 25 -0.49 -8.95 4.85
C ILE A 25 -0.70 -7.49 5.24
N ALA A 26 -1.93 -6.98 5.15
CA ALA A 26 -2.25 -5.61 5.52
C ALA A 26 -1.94 -5.34 6.99
N GLU A 27 -2.29 -6.27 7.88
CA GLU A 27 -2.00 -6.16 9.30
C GLU A 27 -0.50 -6.17 9.59
N ASP A 28 0.23 -7.14 9.05
CA ASP A 28 1.66 -7.28 9.28
C ASP A 28 2.44 -6.09 8.72
N HIS A 29 2.08 -5.63 7.54
CA HIS A 29 2.71 -4.46 6.93
C HIS A 29 2.46 -3.20 7.77
N THR A 30 1.23 -2.99 8.22
CA THR A 30 0.88 -1.84 9.06
C THR A 30 1.69 -1.84 10.36
N LYS A 31 1.82 -3.00 10.99
CA LYS A 31 2.62 -3.14 12.21
C LYS A 31 4.09 -2.79 11.95
N TRP A 32 4.66 -3.33 10.88
CA TRP A 32 6.04 -3.03 10.49
C TRP A 32 6.24 -1.54 10.21
N MET A 33 5.32 -0.92 9.48
CA MET A 33 5.37 0.51 9.18
C MET A 33 5.35 1.36 10.46
N ASN A 34 4.49 1.00 11.41
CA ASN A 34 4.40 1.72 12.67
C ASN A 34 5.68 1.61 13.51
N GLU A 35 6.37 0.50 13.40
CA GLU A 35 7.63 0.25 14.14
C GLU A 35 8.85 0.91 13.50
N THR A 36 8.84 1.16 12.20
CA THR A 36 10.03 1.51 11.44
C THR A 36 10.00 2.88 10.78
N HIS A 37 8.82 3.48 10.61
CA HIS A 37 8.68 4.75 9.89
C HIS A 37 8.43 5.90 10.86
N THR A 38 9.16 7.01 10.65
CA THR A 38 8.96 8.22 11.45
C THR A 38 7.70 8.95 11.02
N LYS A 39 7.08 9.65 11.96
CA LYS A 39 5.89 10.50 11.71
C LYS A 39 6.24 11.99 11.65
N GLU A 40 7.51 12.33 11.80
CA GLU A 40 8.00 13.70 11.81
C GLU A 40 9.23 13.85 10.93
N GLY A 41 9.45 15.07 10.44
CA GLY A 41 10.64 15.42 9.66
C GLY A 41 10.49 15.12 8.17
N ASP A 42 11.62 15.13 7.48
CA ASP A 42 11.68 15.06 6.03
C ASP A 42 11.24 13.71 5.46
N LYS A 43 11.36 12.65 6.24
CA LYS A 43 10.94 11.30 5.84
C LYS A 43 9.59 10.90 6.40
N ALA A 44 8.82 11.83 6.95
CA ALA A 44 7.58 11.54 7.66
C ALA A 44 6.57 10.79 6.80
N LEU A 45 6.04 9.72 7.37
CA LEU A 45 4.83 9.06 6.91
C LEU A 45 3.65 9.78 7.53
N LEU A 46 2.81 10.42 6.72
CA LEU A 46 1.69 11.23 7.17
C LEU A 46 0.39 10.45 7.27
N MET A 47 0.22 9.44 6.42
CA MET A 47 -0.99 8.64 6.39
C MET A 47 -0.70 7.28 5.74
N LEU A 48 -1.33 6.24 6.25
CA LEU A 48 -1.31 4.91 5.66
C LEU A 48 -2.69 4.30 5.81
N ASN A 49 -3.24 3.81 4.69
CA ASN A 49 -4.49 3.06 4.69
C ASN A 49 -4.38 1.82 3.85
N TRP A 50 -4.94 0.73 4.37
CA TRP A 50 -5.29 -0.44 3.61
C TRP A 50 -6.81 -0.51 3.51
N SER A 51 -7.33 -0.80 2.34
CA SER A 51 -8.75 -1.04 2.15
C SER A 51 -8.98 -2.25 1.26
N ILE A 52 -10.13 -2.90 1.43
CA ILE A 52 -10.50 -4.10 0.69
C ILE A 52 -11.96 -4.00 0.28
N GLY A 53 -12.27 -4.41 -0.94
CA GLY A 53 -13.63 -4.41 -1.44
C GLY A 53 -13.76 -5.17 -2.74
N PRO A 54 -14.97 -5.29 -3.27
CA PRO A 54 -15.17 -5.98 -4.54
C PRO A 54 -14.59 -5.19 -5.71
N GLU A 55 -14.05 -5.91 -6.70
CA GLU A 55 -13.68 -5.30 -7.98
C GLU A 55 -14.93 -5.00 -8.80
N PHE A 56 -14.97 -3.81 -9.42
CA PHE A 56 -15.99 -3.43 -10.39
C PHE A 56 -15.36 -3.21 -11.76
N LYS A 57 -16.06 -3.63 -12.80
CA LYS A 57 -15.72 -3.37 -14.19
C LYS A 57 -16.99 -2.97 -14.94
N ASP A 58 -16.96 -1.82 -15.63
CA ASP A 58 -18.11 -1.30 -16.37
C ASP A 58 -19.39 -1.24 -15.51
N GLY A 59 -19.23 -0.85 -14.24
CA GLY A 59 -20.34 -0.72 -13.30
C GLY A 59 -20.82 -2.01 -12.65
N ASN A 60 -20.20 -3.15 -12.96
CA ASN A 60 -20.61 -4.46 -12.45
C ASN A 60 -19.50 -5.11 -11.63
N LYS A 61 -19.90 -5.88 -10.62
CA LYS A 61 -18.94 -6.71 -9.84
C LYS A 61 -18.41 -7.82 -10.75
N THR A 62 -17.08 -8.05 -10.68
CA THR A 62 -16.43 -9.10 -11.48
C THR A 62 -16.39 -10.45 -10.78
N GLY A 63 -16.62 -10.48 -9.47
CA GLY A 63 -16.39 -11.66 -8.64
C GLY A 63 -15.02 -11.67 -7.97
N ASN A 64 -14.10 -10.82 -8.44
CA ASN A 64 -12.80 -10.64 -7.78
C ASN A 64 -12.88 -9.59 -6.67
N MET A 65 -11.83 -9.55 -5.85
CA MET A 65 -11.64 -8.56 -4.79
C MET A 65 -10.52 -7.61 -5.14
N SER A 66 -10.54 -6.42 -4.53
CA SER A 66 -9.45 -5.45 -4.61
C SER A 66 -8.88 -5.19 -3.23
N LEU A 67 -7.56 -5.19 -3.13
CA LEU A 67 -6.83 -4.71 -1.96
C LEU A 67 -6.08 -3.45 -2.39
N ILE A 68 -6.22 -2.38 -1.61
CA ILE A 68 -5.64 -1.08 -1.95
C ILE A 68 -4.79 -0.59 -0.79
N LEU A 69 -3.54 -0.22 -1.10
CA LEU A 69 -2.63 0.44 -0.17
C LEU A 69 -2.47 1.89 -0.60
N THR A 70 -2.62 2.81 0.34
CA THR A 70 -2.32 4.23 0.13
C THR A 70 -1.42 4.72 1.25
N GLU A 71 -0.28 5.29 0.89
CA GLU A 71 0.67 5.91 1.82
C GLU A 71 0.94 7.33 1.36
N VAL A 72 0.94 8.27 2.30
CA VAL A 72 1.26 9.67 2.02
C VAL A 72 2.48 10.07 2.83
N TYR A 73 3.45 10.68 2.16
CA TYR A 73 4.73 11.10 2.74
C TYR A 73 4.93 12.60 2.60
N GLU A 74 5.65 13.17 3.55
CA GLU A 74 6.03 14.59 3.51
C GLU A 74 6.81 14.92 2.24
N ASN A 75 7.79 14.08 1.89
CA ASN A 75 8.68 14.27 0.75
C ASN A 75 9.06 12.94 0.10
N GLN A 76 9.67 13.02 -1.08
CA GLN A 76 10.21 11.86 -1.78
C GLN A 76 11.20 11.06 -0.92
N ALA A 77 11.95 11.75 -0.04
CA ALA A 77 12.90 11.09 0.85
C ALA A 77 12.24 10.01 1.71
N GLY A 78 10.98 10.21 2.11
CA GLY A 78 10.23 9.20 2.88
C GLY A 78 9.91 7.96 2.04
N ILE A 79 9.51 8.15 0.80
CA ILE A 79 9.26 7.03 -0.11
C ILE A 79 10.54 6.24 -0.39
N ASP A 80 11.64 6.95 -0.66
CA ASP A 80 12.93 6.30 -0.90
C ASP A 80 13.40 5.49 0.31
N ASP A 81 13.24 6.07 1.50
CA ASP A 81 13.54 5.39 2.75
C ASP A 81 12.66 4.14 2.96
N HIS A 82 11.36 4.25 2.63
CA HIS A 82 10.43 3.13 2.70
C HIS A 82 10.94 1.94 1.87
N PHE A 83 11.28 2.17 0.61
CA PHE A 83 11.76 1.09 -0.26
C PHE A 83 13.09 0.51 0.22
N GLN A 84 13.99 1.35 0.72
CA GLN A 84 15.25 0.87 1.29
C GLN A 84 15.02 -0.02 2.51
N GLN A 85 14.14 0.39 3.41
CA GLN A 85 13.78 -0.41 4.59
C GLN A 85 13.10 -1.72 4.20
N ALA A 86 12.21 -1.70 3.21
CA ALA A 86 11.52 -2.89 2.74
C ALA A 86 12.51 -3.94 2.20
N GLN A 87 13.56 -3.51 1.51
CA GLN A 87 14.61 -4.41 1.03
C GLN A 87 15.43 -5.00 2.16
N ASN A 88 15.71 -4.22 3.21
CA ASN A 88 16.63 -4.61 4.27
C ASN A 88 15.92 -5.30 5.44
N ASN A 89 14.72 -4.84 5.81
CA ASN A 89 14.06 -5.21 7.07
C ASN A 89 12.63 -5.73 6.88
N GLY A 90 12.13 -5.84 5.65
CA GLY A 90 10.74 -6.22 5.38
C GLY A 90 10.46 -7.73 5.44
N ALA A 91 11.33 -8.51 6.06
CA ALA A 91 11.28 -9.97 5.99
C ALA A 91 10.01 -10.58 6.61
N ALA A 92 9.43 -9.94 7.62
CA ALA A 92 8.28 -10.50 8.35
C ALA A 92 7.04 -10.72 7.47
N PHE A 93 6.86 -9.90 6.44
CA PHE A 93 5.72 -10.02 5.54
C PHE A 93 6.12 -10.33 4.09
N ARG A 94 7.42 -10.31 3.78
CA ARG A 94 7.93 -10.40 2.40
C ARG A 94 7.53 -11.69 1.69
N ASP A 95 7.66 -12.82 2.37
CA ASP A 95 7.37 -14.12 1.76
C ASP A 95 5.87 -14.28 1.50
N ASP A 96 5.03 -13.91 2.47
CA ASP A 96 3.58 -13.90 2.30
C ASP A 96 3.16 -12.96 1.19
N PHE A 97 3.80 -11.79 1.12
CA PHE A 97 3.51 -10.78 0.11
C PHE A 97 3.86 -11.30 -1.29
N SER A 98 5.04 -11.90 -1.44
CA SER A 98 5.49 -12.45 -2.72
C SER A 98 4.57 -13.59 -3.18
N ASP A 99 4.20 -14.49 -2.27
CA ASP A 99 3.27 -15.58 -2.57
C ASP A 99 1.90 -15.05 -2.99
N PHE A 100 1.37 -14.07 -2.24
CA PHE A 100 0.10 -13.44 -2.58
C PHE A 100 0.14 -12.77 -3.96
N GLU A 101 1.20 -12.00 -4.24
CA GLU A 101 1.34 -11.33 -5.54
C GLU A 101 1.38 -12.32 -6.69
N SER A 102 2.01 -13.48 -6.49
CA SER A 102 2.08 -14.52 -7.51
C SER A 102 0.71 -15.11 -7.87
N LYS A 103 -0.27 -14.96 -6.98
CA LYS A 103 -1.64 -15.49 -7.14
C LYS A 103 -2.65 -14.41 -7.55
N CYS A 104 -2.24 -13.15 -7.65
CA CYS A 104 -3.13 -12.07 -8.05
C CYS A 104 -3.45 -12.12 -9.54
N GLU A 105 -4.68 -11.71 -9.87
CA GLU A 105 -5.14 -11.59 -11.26
C GLU A 105 -4.53 -10.37 -11.94
N ASN A 106 -4.33 -9.29 -11.19
CA ASN A 106 -3.73 -8.05 -11.67
C ASN A 106 -3.13 -7.26 -10.52
N ILE A 107 -2.08 -6.52 -10.80
CA ILE A 107 -1.41 -5.65 -9.83
C ILE A 107 -1.08 -4.33 -10.53
N VAL A 108 -1.40 -3.21 -9.87
CA VAL A 108 -1.03 -1.87 -10.31
C VAL A 108 -0.21 -1.23 -9.21
N LYS A 109 1.01 -0.78 -9.52
CA LYS A 109 1.91 -0.15 -8.55
C LYS A 109 2.28 1.25 -9.01
N ILE A 110 1.86 2.24 -8.25
CA ILE A 110 2.24 3.64 -8.46
C ILE A 110 3.16 4.02 -7.32
N ASN A 111 4.46 3.92 -7.58
CA ASN A 111 5.50 4.07 -6.56
C ASN A 111 5.64 5.49 -6.03
N THR A 112 5.28 6.47 -6.83
CA THR A 112 5.28 7.86 -6.41
C THR A 112 4.34 8.67 -7.29
N SER A 113 3.64 9.61 -6.69
CA SER A 113 2.84 10.62 -7.40
C SER A 113 2.78 11.88 -6.55
N ASP A 114 2.51 13.00 -7.18
CA ASP A 114 2.33 14.28 -6.49
C ASP A 114 0.84 14.49 -6.22
N ILE A 115 0.50 14.81 -4.98
CA ILE A 115 -0.87 15.21 -4.65
C ILE A 115 -1.04 16.66 -5.09
N ILE A 116 -1.72 16.87 -6.20
CA ILE A 116 -1.84 18.20 -6.81
C ILE A 116 -2.94 19.06 -6.18
N HIS A 117 -4.00 18.43 -5.67
CA HIS A 117 -5.08 19.09 -4.96
C HIS A 117 -5.55 18.22 -3.82
N SER A 118 -5.85 18.80 -2.68
CA SER A 118 -6.36 18.08 -1.51
C SER A 118 -7.29 19.00 -0.70
N MET A 119 -8.35 18.42 -0.16
CA MET A 119 -9.24 19.12 0.78
C MET A 119 -8.75 19.00 2.23
N TRP A 120 -7.80 18.10 2.49
CA TRP A 120 -7.26 17.85 3.82
C TRP A 120 -5.76 18.14 3.91
#